data_cb9ee09393639352fe60169482a3eeed
#
_entry.id   cb9ee09393639352fe60169482a3eeed
#
_cell.length_a   1.000
_cell.length_b   1.000
_cell.length_c   1.000
_cell.angle_alpha   90.00
_cell.angle_beta   90.00
_cell.angle_gamma   90.00
#
_symmetry.space_group_name_H-M   'P 1'
#
loop_
_entity.id
_entity.type
_entity.pdbx_description
1 polymer ?
#
loop_
_entity_poly.entity_id
_entity_poly.type
_entity_poly.pdbx_seq_one_letter_code
_entity_poly.pdbx_strand_id
1 'polypeptide(L)'
;MLITNLKIENFRNYNKLNLNLNNKINIFYGNNAQGKTNIIESIFLCSIGKSFRTSKDKELVKFDKDFFRIEVQYKKSDRDGKIKIEYSDKKHIFINGIKVKKFSELLGKINIVIFTPDDINILKNGPKMRRRFLDIMISQLRPNYIYCLNMYTKTLEQRNAYLKQIKLEHKSEDLLDLWNQKLYEYGEKIYKYRLEFIEKIKEKINDIHKKVTGGNEEIKIEYISDFSSEENFYMQLKQNQKIDIIRGATSKGIHKDDFIVYLNGKNVNTYGSQGQNRTVVLSLKMSELQVIKDEIGENPILLLDDFMSELDKERRKNFLENIGDTQVFVTCTDKIDIENLNSNIYNVIDGEVFLRKDWKSNGKIWTWIQSRANTSLRRSWSCKKKTWYVHWKCIYKRITSLSIRDCRQLCWWGFGRLLYTYRSYNRAREYNNCVR
;
A
#
# COMPACT_ATOMS: atom_id res chain seq x y z
N MET A 1 -6.52 -8.97 16.57
CA MET A 1 -5.27 -9.37 15.87
C MET A 1 -4.17 -8.35 16.12
N LEU A 2 -2.91 -8.77 16.33
CA LEU A 2 -1.75 -7.88 16.61
C LEU A 2 -0.51 -8.40 15.87
N ILE A 3 0.22 -7.51 15.18
CA ILE A 3 1.59 -7.77 14.75
C ILE A 3 2.52 -7.42 15.91
N THR A 4 3.35 -8.36 16.31
CA THR A 4 4.24 -8.23 17.48
C THR A 4 5.68 -7.94 17.09
N ASN A 5 6.13 -8.45 15.92
CA ASN A 5 7.48 -8.22 15.43
C ASN A 5 7.51 -8.16 13.91
N LEU A 6 8.34 -7.27 13.37
CA LEU A 6 8.64 -7.14 11.95
C LEU A 6 10.15 -7.17 11.74
N LYS A 7 10.63 -8.11 10.92
CA LYS A 7 12.01 -8.15 10.45
C LYS A 7 12.06 -7.98 8.95
N ILE A 8 12.97 -7.16 8.50
CA ILE A 8 13.20 -6.86 7.07
C ILE A 8 14.69 -7.00 6.78
N GLU A 9 15.04 -7.59 5.65
CA GLU A 9 16.41 -7.70 5.15
C GLU A 9 16.43 -7.47 3.63
N ASN A 10 17.29 -6.55 3.17
CA ASN A 10 17.49 -6.19 1.75
C ASN A 10 16.19 -5.85 0.98
N PHE A 11 15.25 -5.19 1.62
CA PHE A 11 13.97 -4.84 1.02
C PHE A 11 13.89 -3.33 0.77
N ARG A 12 13.65 -2.94 -0.46
CA ARG A 12 13.59 -1.54 -0.91
C ARG A 12 14.86 -0.77 -0.48
N ASN A 13 14.74 0.20 0.43
CA ASN A 13 15.89 0.95 0.96
C ASN A 13 16.50 0.35 2.24
N TYR A 14 15.85 -0.65 2.86
CA TYR A 14 16.31 -1.26 4.11
C TYR A 14 17.39 -2.31 3.88
N ASN A 15 18.51 -2.21 4.61
CA ASN A 15 19.50 -3.29 4.70
C ASN A 15 19.02 -4.35 5.70
N LYS A 16 18.76 -3.92 6.93
CA LYS A 16 18.27 -4.77 8.01
C LYS A 16 17.46 -3.94 8.98
N LEU A 17 16.29 -4.43 9.33
CA LEU A 17 15.39 -3.80 10.30
C LEU A 17 14.79 -4.89 11.18
N ASN A 18 14.66 -4.60 12.48
CA ASN A 18 13.95 -5.45 13.44
C ASN A 18 13.17 -4.55 14.39
N LEU A 19 11.85 -4.62 14.35
CA LEU A 19 10.94 -3.80 15.14
C LEU A 19 10.06 -4.66 16.04
N ASN A 20 9.98 -4.29 17.32
CA ASN A 20 8.97 -4.80 18.24
C ASN A 20 7.76 -3.85 18.22
N LEU A 21 6.58 -4.39 17.91
CA LEU A 21 5.39 -3.63 17.54
C LEU A 21 4.22 -3.97 18.49
N ASN A 22 4.46 -3.95 19.79
CA ASN A 22 3.49 -4.43 20.78
C ASN A 22 2.34 -3.44 21.08
N ASN A 23 2.43 -2.18 20.62
CA ASN A 23 1.41 -1.17 20.88
C ASN A 23 0.33 -1.15 19.80
N LYS A 24 -0.86 -0.67 20.18
CA LYS A 24 -1.99 -0.52 19.25
C LYS A 24 -1.68 0.46 18.13
N ILE A 25 -1.01 1.57 18.41
CA ILE A 25 -0.70 2.60 17.42
C ILE A 25 0.81 2.70 17.23
N ASN A 26 1.26 2.54 15.98
CA ASN A 26 2.65 2.63 15.59
C ASN A 26 2.79 3.69 14.49
N ILE A 27 3.46 4.79 14.81
CA ILE A 27 3.61 5.96 13.93
C ILE A 27 5.03 6.00 13.39
N PHE A 28 5.18 5.99 12.07
CA PHE A 28 6.44 6.15 11.36
C PHE A 28 6.50 7.56 10.78
N TYR A 29 7.32 8.40 11.40
CA TYR A 29 7.49 9.80 11.07
C TYR A 29 8.85 10.04 10.40
N GLY A 30 8.90 10.96 9.43
CA GLY A 30 10.13 11.37 8.77
C GLY A 30 9.88 12.06 7.44
N ASN A 31 10.93 12.59 6.82
CA ASN A 31 10.83 13.22 5.51
C ASN A 31 10.40 12.23 4.41
N ASN A 32 10.00 12.77 3.24
CA ASN A 32 9.67 11.93 2.09
C ASN A 32 10.90 11.13 1.63
N ALA A 33 10.66 9.97 1.01
CA ALA A 33 11.66 9.04 0.50
C ALA A 33 12.55 8.37 1.57
N GLN A 34 12.31 8.52 2.87
CA GLN A 34 13.09 7.88 3.94
C GLN A 34 12.77 6.39 4.14
N GLY A 35 11.68 5.88 3.54
CA GLY A 35 11.32 4.46 3.61
C GLY A 35 10.08 4.15 4.45
N LYS A 36 9.33 5.14 4.94
CA LYS A 36 8.10 4.96 5.73
C LYS A 36 7.10 4.00 5.05
N THR A 37 6.71 4.30 3.82
CA THR A 37 5.82 3.47 2.99
C THR A 37 6.36 2.04 2.81
N ASN A 38 7.68 1.85 2.77
CA ASN A 38 8.28 0.53 2.58
C ASN A 38 8.06 -0.40 3.79
N ILE A 39 7.92 0.15 5.01
CA ILE A 39 7.51 -0.62 6.20
C ILE A 39 6.08 -1.13 6.04
N ILE A 40 5.15 -0.24 5.69
CA ILE A 40 3.74 -0.60 5.42
C ILE A 40 3.66 -1.62 4.27
N GLU A 41 4.41 -1.39 3.17
CA GLU A 41 4.47 -2.31 2.04
C GLU A 41 4.93 -3.71 2.45
N SER A 42 5.90 -3.82 3.37
CA SER A 42 6.38 -5.11 3.87
C SER A 42 5.33 -5.88 4.67
N ILE A 43 4.54 -5.20 5.50
CA ILE A 43 3.42 -5.79 6.25
C ILE A 43 2.32 -6.23 5.29
N PHE A 44 1.95 -5.36 4.34
CA PHE A 44 0.96 -5.67 3.31
C PHE A 44 1.37 -6.89 2.48
N LEU A 45 2.65 -6.96 2.08
CA LEU A 45 3.18 -8.09 1.33
C LEU A 45 3.05 -9.41 2.12
N CYS A 46 3.29 -9.41 3.43
CA CYS A 46 3.12 -10.58 4.28
C CYS A 46 1.66 -11.00 4.47
N SER A 47 0.70 -10.11 4.30
CA SER A 47 -0.73 -10.42 4.37
C SER A 47 -1.29 -10.91 3.03
N ILE A 48 -1.05 -10.14 1.97
CA ILE A 48 -1.65 -10.35 0.65
C ILE A 48 -0.73 -11.12 -0.31
N GLY A 49 0.57 -11.20 -0.01
CA GLY A 49 1.59 -11.85 -0.84
C GLY A 49 1.94 -11.12 -2.13
N LYS A 50 1.41 -9.91 -2.32
CA LYS A 50 1.70 -9.01 -3.46
C LYS A 50 1.91 -7.60 -2.93
N SER A 51 2.77 -6.83 -3.57
CA SER A 51 2.89 -5.40 -3.27
C SER A 51 1.65 -4.63 -3.78
N PHE A 52 1.28 -3.56 -3.08
CA PHE A 52 0.26 -2.64 -3.59
C PHE A 52 0.82 -1.62 -4.60
N ARG A 53 2.16 -1.47 -4.68
CA ARG A 53 2.86 -0.50 -5.55
C ARG A 53 3.41 -1.09 -6.83
N THR A 54 3.79 -2.37 -6.83
CA THR A 54 4.37 -3.03 -8.01
C THR A 54 3.89 -4.48 -8.16
N SER A 55 3.80 -4.94 -9.39
CA SER A 55 3.52 -6.35 -9.71
C SER A 55 4.79 -7.22 -9.84
N LYS A 56 5.99 -6.59 -9.87
CA LYS A 56 7.26 -7.26 -10.09
C LYS A 56 8.02 -7.42 -8.78
N ASP A 57 8.12 -8.65 -8.28
CA ASP A 57 8.79 -8.94 -7.00
C ASP A 57 10.27 -8.53 -7.00
N LYS A 58 10.95 -8.54 -8.16
CA LYS A 58 12.35 -8.09 -8.30
C LYS A 58 12.54 -6.62 -7.91
N GLU A 59 11.55 -5.78 -8.15
CA GLU A 59 11.60 -4.35 -7.78
C GLU A 59 11.53 -4.10 -6.27
N LEU A 60 11.21 -5.13 -5.47
CA LEU A 60 11.19 -5.07 -4.01
C LEU A 60 12.58 -5.31 -3.40
N VAL A 61 13.50 -5.91 -4.16
CA VAL A 61 14.88 -6.14 -3.73
C VAL A 61 15.61 -4.82 -3.60
N LYS A 62 16.41 -4.67 -2.55
CA LYS A 62 17.28 -3.50 -2.38
C LYS A 62 18.25 -3.41 -3.55
N PHE A 63 18.53 -2.20 -4.00
CA PHE A 63 19.55 -1.95 -5.01
C PHE A 63 20.89 -2.56 -4.59
N ASP A 64 21.62 -3.16 -5.54
CA ASP A 64 22.87 -3.91 -5.34
C ASP A 64 22.75 -5.17 -4.46
N LYS A 65 21.55 -5.75 -4.35
CA LYS A 65 21.31 -7.03 -3.69
C LYS A 65 20.53 -7.98 -4.61
N ASP A 66 20.67 -9.29 -4.35
CA ASP A 66 20.03 -10.33 -5.17
C ASP A 66 18.80 -10.95 -4.50
N PHE A 67 18.56 -10.63 -3.22
CA PHE A 67 17.46 -11.20 -2.46
C PHE A 67 16.87 -10.19 -1.48
N PHE A 68 15.64 -10.45 -1.07
CA PHE A 68 15.08 -9.86 0.15
C PHE A 68 14.45 -10.93 1.04
N ARG A 69 14.30 -10.58 2.32
CA ARG A 69 13.57 -11.37 3.31
C ARG A 69 12.72 -10.47 4.18
N ILE A 70 11.47 -10.86 4.42
CA ILE A 70 10.58 -10.22 5.37
C ILE A 70 10.01 -11.29 6.29
N GLU A 71 9.93 -10.99 7.58
CA GLU A 71 9.33 -11.85 8.58
C GLU A 71 8.41 -11.04 9.48
N VAL A 72 7.17 -11.49 9.64
CA VAL A 72 6.17 -10.91 10.52
C VAL A 72 5.73 -11.95 11.55
N GLN A 73 5.76 -11.58 12.83
CA GLN A 73 5.14 -12.35 13.90
C GLN A 73 3.85 -11.67 14.31
N TYR A 74 2.79 -12.45 14.50
CA TYR A 74 1.46 -11.94 14.83
C TYR A 74 0.78 -12.81 15.87
N LYS A 75 -0.16 -12.18 16.59
CA LYS A 75 -1.07 -12.83 17.55
C LYS A 75 -2.49 -12.69 17.06
N LYS A 76 -3.21 -13.81 17.07
CA LYS A 76 -4.67 -13.88 16.94
C LYS A 76 -5.27 -14.28 18.28
N SER A 77 -6.61 -14.17 18.41
CA SER A 77 -7.33 -14.62 19.59
C SER A 77 -7.11 -16.10 19.90
N ASP A 78 -6.94 -16.94 18.86
CA ASP A 78 -6.84 -18.40 18.95
C ASP A 78 -5.39 -18.93 18.88
N ARG A 79 -4.46 -18.18 18.29
CA ARG A 79 -3.07 -18.63 18.09
C ARG A 79 -2.10 -17.54 17.69
N ASP A 80 -0.83 -17.79 17.99
CA ASP A 80 0.30 -17.01 17.48
C ASP A 80 0.76 -17.59 16.14
N GLY A 81 1.32 -16.72 15.29
CA GLY A 81 1.81 -17.14 13.98
C GLY A 81 3.01 -16.33 13.51
N LYS A 82 3.70 -16.92 12.54
CA LYS A 82 4.86 -16.33 11.90
C LYS A 82 4.76 -16.50 10.39
N ILE A 83 4.86 -15.43 9.65
CA ILE A 83 4.95 -15.43 8.20
C ILE A 83 6.33 -14.94 7.79
N LYS A 84 6.98 -15.67 6.90
CA LYS A 84 8.24 -15.28 6.28
C LYS A 84 8.10 -15.32 4.77
N ILE A 85 8.51 -14.25 4.09
CA ILE A 85 8.61 -14.16 2.63
C ILE A 85 10.07 -13.95 2.26
N GLU A 86 10.55 -14.77 1.35
CA GLU A 86 11.89 -14.70 0.78
C GLU A 86 11.78 -14.62 -0.74
N TYR A 87 12.63 -13.84 -1.34
CA TYR A 87 12.76 -13.72 -2.80
C TYR A 87 14.25 -13.71 -3.15
N SER A 88 14.61 -14.54 -4.12
CA SER A 88 15.89 -14.48 -4.83
C SER A 88 15.58 -14.53 -6.34
N ASP A 89 15.43 -15.72 -6.91
CA ASP A 89 14.92 -15.91 -8.28
C ASP A 89 13.41 -16.05 -8.31
N LYS A 90 12.86 -16.65 -7.25
CA LYS A 90 11.41 -16.87 -7.06
C LYS A 90 11.02 -16.54 -5.64
N LYS A 91 9.76 -16.14 -5.49
CA LYS A 91 9.19 -15.85 -4.18
C LYS A 91 8.80 -17.14 -3.46
N HIS A 92 9.27 -17.28 -2.23
CA HIS A 92 8.93 -18.36 -1.31
C HIS A 92 8.24 -17.80 -0.07
N ILE A 93 7.16 -18.44 0.33
CA ILE A 93 6.36 -18.04 1.48
C ILE A 93 6.41 -19.21 2.50
N PHE A 94 6.61 -18.86 3.76
CA PHE A 94 6.63 -19.83 4.86
C PHE A 94 5.65 -19.34 5.95
N ILE A 95 4.86 -20.27 6.46
CA ILE A 95 3.96 -20.06 7.60
C ILE A 95 4.42 -21.00 8.70
N ASN A 96 4.81 -20.45 9.86
CA ASN A 96 5.36 -21.18 11.00
C ASN A 96 6.54 -22.11 10.60
N GLY A 97 7.38 -21.64 9.69
CA GLY A 97 8.53 -22.39 9.19
C GLY A 97 8.23 -23.38 8.05
N ILE A 98 6.96 -23.67 7.77
CA ILE A 98 6.56 -24.61 6.71
C ILE A 98 6.37 -23.83 5.40
N LYS A 99 7.00 -24.31 4.32
CA LYS A 99 6.88 -23.73 2.99
C LYS A 99 5.45 -23.90 2.45
N VAL A 100 4.83 -22.82 2.06
CA VAL A 100 3.48 -22.78 1.48
C VAL A 100 3.51 -23.34 0.06
N LYS A 101 2.62 -24.26 -0.24
CA LYS A 101 2.47 -24.85 -1.58
C LYS A 101 1.52 -24.04 -2.48
N LYS A 102 0.44 -23.52 -1.89
CA LYS A 102 -0.57 -22.73 -2.60
C LYS A 102 -0.65 -21.33 -1.99
N PHE A 103 -0.62 -20.32 -2.83
CA PHE A 103 -0.73 -18.92 -2.43
C PHE A 103 -1.97 -18.63 -1.55
N SER A 104 -3.08 -19.33 -1.79
CA SER A 104 -4.31 -19.19 -1.01
C SER A 104 -4.15 -19.56 0.48
N GLU A 105 -3.10 -20.31 0.86
CA GLU A 105 -2.83 -20.67 2.25
C GLU A 105 -2.34 -19.47 3.09
N LEU A 106 -1.77 -18.44 2.44
CA LEU A 106 -1.33 -17.20 3.09
C LEU A 106 -2.52 -16.30 3.46
N LEU A 107 -3.51 -16.20 2.56
CA LEU A 107 -4.62 -15.28 2.70
C LEU A 107 -5.44 -15.59 3.95
N GLY A 108 -5.84 -14.54 4.67
CA GLY A 108 -6.59 -14.64 5.93
C GLY A 108 -5.75 -15.03 7.17
N LYS A 109 -4.42 -15.27 7.01
CA LYS A 109 -3.54 -15.43 8.19
C LYS A 109 -3.38 -14.11 8.94
N ILE A 110 -3.15 -13.03 8.21
CA ILE A 110 -3.22 -11.65 8.72
C ILE A 110 -4.25 -10.93 7.85
N ASN A 111 -5.32 -10.41 8.45
CA ASN A 111 -6.31 -9.61 7.77
C ASN A 111 -5.95 -8.14 7.94
N ILE A 112 -5.93 -7.40 6.83
CA ILE A 112 -5.54 -5.99 6.80
C ILE A 112 -6.51 -5.14 5.99
N VAL A 113 -6.60 -3.88 6.37
CA VAL A 113 -7.15 -2.82 5.53
C VAL A 113 -6.08 -1.76 5.34
N ILE A 114 -5.82 -1.38 4.11
CA ILE A 114 -4.85 -0.34 3.79
C ILE A 114 -5.55 0.90 3.25
N PHE A 115 -5.10 2.06 3.70
CA PHE A 115 -5.45 3.37 3.15
C PHE A 115 -4.20 3.98 2.54
N THR A 116 -4.30 4.37 1.28
CA THR A 116 -3.22 5.02 0.52
C THR A 116 -3.74 6.27 -0.18
N PRO A 117 -2.88 7.24 -0.55
CA PRO A 117 -3.30 8.38 -1.38
C PRO A 117 -3.92 7.96 -2.71
N ASP A 118 -3.51 6.79 -3.23
CA ASP A 118 -4.02 6.22 -4.48
C ASP A 118 -5.46 5.68 -4.39
N ASP A 119 -6.03 5.52 -3.18
CA ASP A 119 -7.38 4.98 -3.02
C ASP A 119 -8.46 5.89 -3.63
N ILE A 120 -8.18 7.18 -3.82
CA ILE A 120 -9.05 8.09 -4.59
C ILE A 120 -9.33 7.56 -6.00
N ASN A 121 -8.42 6.75 -6.54
CA ASN A 121 -8.54 6.12 -7.85
C ASN A 121 -9.62 5.02 -7.90
N ILE A 122 -10.13 4.56 -6.76
CA ILE A 122 -11.30 3.65 -6.69
C ILE A 122 -12.50 4.33 -7.36
N LEU A 123 -12.67 5.63 -7.16
CA LEU A 123 -13.74 6.42 -7.77
C LEU A 123 -13.32 7.01 -9.11
N LYS A 124 -12.13 7.63 -9.21
CA LYS A 124 -11.72 8.39 -10.40
C LYS A 124 -11.30 7.52 -11.58
N ASN A 125 -10.63 6.40 -11.31
CA ASN A 125 -10.18 5.50 -12.36
C ASN A 125 -11.28 4.47 -12.70
N GLY A 126 -11.11 3.81 -13.83
CA GLY A 126 -12.08 2.87 -14.37
C GLY A 126 -12.35 1.64 -13.47
N PRO A 127 -13.25 0.75 -13.91
CA PRO A 127 -13.75 -0.42 -13.16
C PRO A 127 -12.64 -1.34 -12.59
N LYS A 128 -11.45 -1.34 -13.18
CA LYS A 128 -10.32 -2.16 -12.74
C LYS A 128 -9.93 -1.91 -11.27
N MET A 129 -9.93 -0.65 -10.82
CA MET A 129 -9.59 -0.30 -9.44
C MET A 129 -10.69 -0.73 -8.47
N ARG A 130 -11.96 -0.59 -8.87
CA ARG A 130 -13.10 -1.02 -8.07
C ARG A 130 -13.16 -2.54 -7.92
N ARG A 131 -12.89 -3.30 -9.00
CA ARG A 131 -12.75 -4.76 -8.89
C ARG A 131 -11.58 -5.15 -7.99
N ARG A 132 -10.41 -4.49 -8.11
CA ARG A 132 -9.26 -4.76 -7.25
C ARG A 132 -9.58 -4.55 -5.77
N PHE A 133 -10.34 -3.51 -5.43
CA PHE A 133 -10.82 -3.26 -4.06
C PHE A 133 -11.61 -4.47 -3.54
N LEU A 134 -12.61 -4.94 -4.28
CA LEU A 134 -13.40 -6.13 -3.92
C LEU A 134 -12.52 -7.39 -3.86
N ASP A 135 -11.66 -7.59 -4.84
CA ASP A 135 -10.81 -8.78 -4.93
C ASP A 135 -9.86 -8.89 -3.73
N ILE A 136 -9.27 -7.78 -3.27
CA ILE A 136 -8.40 -7.75 -2.07
C ILE A 136 -9.20 -8.09 -0.81
N MET A 137 -10.35 -7.47 -0.62
CA MET A 137 -11.20 -7.71 0.55
C MET A 137 -11.69 -9.17 0.60
N ILE A 138 -12.30 -9.65 -0.49
CA ILE A 138 -12.92 -10.99 -0.53
C ILE A 138 -11.87 -12.10 -0.42
N SER A 139 -10.71 -11.94 -1.07
CA SER A 139 -9.66 -12.97 -1.04
C SER A 139 -9.08 -13.22 0.35
N GLN A 140 -9.10 -12.24 1.24
CA GLN A 140 -8.69 -12.42 2.63
C GLN A 140 -9.66 -13.27 3.45
N LEU A 141 -10.94 -13.33 3.05
CA LEU A 141 -12.03 -13.94 3.80
C LEU A 141 -12.51 -15.25 3.17
N ARG A 142 -12.34 -15.40 1.88
CA ARG A 142 -12.83 -16.54 1.08
C ARG A 142 -11.70 -17.16 0.23
N PRO A 143 -10.92 -18.11 0.73
CA PRO A 143 -9.83 -18.75 -0.02
C PRO A 143 -10.26 -19.31 -1.38
N ASN A 144 -11.51 -19.82 -1.49
CA ASN A 144 -12.05 -20.34 -2.74
C ASN A 144 -12.28 -19.25 -3.79
N TYR A 145 -12.49 -18.00 -3.38
CA TYR A 145 -12.65 -16.88 -4.28
C TYR A 145 -11.40 -16.68 -5.15
N ILE A 146 -10.21 -16.64 -4.51
CA ILE A 146 -8.95 -16.45 -5.26
C ILE A 146 -8.64 -17.61 -6.20
N TYR A 147 -9.03 -18.84 -5.82
CA TYR A 147 -8.92 -19.98 -6.70
C TYR A 147 -9.80 -19.80 -7.95
N CYS A 148 -11.08 -19.47 -7.76
CA CYS A 148 -12.01 -19.21 -8.87
C CYS A 148 -11.54 -18.05 -9.75
N LEU A 149 -11.04 -16.96 -9.17
CA LEU A 149 -10.54 -15.79 -9.88
C LEU A 149 -9.32 -16.15 -10.76
N ASN A 150 -8.38 -16.93 -10.24
CA ASN A 150 -7.22 -17.38 -11.00
C ASN A 150 -7.61 -18.32 -12.14
N MET A 151 -8.55 -19.26 -11.89
CA MET A 151 -9.03 -20.17 -12.92
C MET A 151 -9.81 -19.45 -14.00
N TYR A 152 -10.67 -18.50 -13.62
CA TYR A 152 -11.39 -17.64 -14.55
C TYR A 152 -10.42 -16.84 -15.43
N THR A 153 -9.45 -16.18 -14.83
CA THR A 153 -8.45 -15.37 -15.57
C THR A 153 -7.68 -16.21 -16.56
N LYS A 154 -7.20 -17.39 -16.15
CA LYS A 154 -6.49 -18.32 -17.05
C LYS A 154 -7.38 -18.80 -18.21
N THR A 155 -8.63 -19.15 -17.91
CA THR A 155 -9.60 -19.56 -18.93
C THR A 155 -9.91 -18.43 -19.91
N LEU A 156 -10.06 -17.19 -19.40
CA LEU A 156 -10.26 -15.99 -20.21
C LEU A 156 -9.09 -15.71 -21.16
N GLU A 157 -7.86 -15.84 -20.66
CA GLU A 157 -6.64 -15.68 -21.47
C GLU A 157 -6.57 -16.74 -22.58
N GLN A 158 -6.87 -18.00 -22.25
CA GLN A 158 -6.89 -19.10 -23.22
C GLN A 158 -7.99 -18.90 -24.29
N ARG A 159 -9.21 -18.52 -23.87
CA ARG A 159 -10.29 -18.20 -24.81
C ARG A 159 -9.92 -17.04 -25.72
N ASN A 160 -9.37 -15.96 -25.18
CA ASN A 160 -8.97 -14.80 -25.98
C ASN A 160 -7.84 -15.13 -26.97
N ALA A 161 -6.89 -15.98 -26.58
CA ALA A 161 -5.85 -16.46 -27.48
C ALA A 161 -6.46 -17.27 -28.64
N TYR A 162 -7.45 -18.14 -28.33
CA TYR A 162 -8.13 -18.95 -29.35
C TYR A 162 -9.03 -18.12 -30.27
N LEU A 163 -9.74 -17.11 -29.74
CA LEU A 163 -10.52 -16.18 -30.56
C LEU A 163 -9.65 -15.48 -31.60
N LYS A 164 -8.40 -15.12 -31.25
CA LYS A 164 -7.45 -14.56 -32.21
C LYS A 164 -7.03 -15.58 -33.29
N GLN A 165 -6.85 -16.86 -32.90
CA GLN A 165 -6.52 -17.92 -33.88
C GLN A 165 -7.68 -18.19 -34.84
N ILE A 166 -8.93 -18.22 -34.34
CA ILE A 166 -10.11 -18.33 -35.23
C ILE A 166 -10.13 -17.17 -36.24
N LYS A 167 -9.92 -15.95 -35.76
CA LYS A 167 -9.92 -14.74 -36.59
C LYS A 167 -8.83 -14.76 -37.68
N LEU A 168 -7.62 -15.18 -37.32
CA LEU A 168 -6.43 -15.07 -38.21
C LEU A 168 -6.16 -16.34 -38.97
N GLU A 169 -6.42 -17.51 -38.40
CA GLU A 169 -6.06 -18.83 -38.93
C GLU A 169 -7.29 -19.64 -39.40
N HIS A 170 -8.50 -19.06 -39.29
CA HIS A 170 -9.78 -19.71 -39.63
C HIS A 170 -10.00 -21.06 -38.94
N LYS A 171 -9.55 -21.22 -37.67
CA LYS A 171 -9.78 -22.43 -36.89
C LYS A 171 -11.27 -22.65 -36.59
N SER A 172 -11.66 -23.90 -36.32
CA SER A 172 -13.03 -24.25 -35.91
C SER A 172 -13.44 -23.50 -34.64
N GLU A 173 -14.72 -23.16 -34.53
CA GLU A 173 -15.31 -22.53 -33.34
C GLU A 173 -15.69 -23.52 -32.24
N ASP A 174 -15.67 -24.84 -32.50
CA ASP A 174 -16.20 -25.90 -31.64
C ASP A 174 -15.61 -25.89 -30.21
N LEU A 175 -14.34 -25.57 -30.11
CA LEU A 175 -13.66 -25.53 -28.80
C LEU A 175 -14.08 -24.35 -27.93
N LEU A 176 -14.74 -23.33 -28.46
CA LEU A 176 -15.16 -22.15 -27.67
C LEU A 176 -16.16 -22.55 -26.57
N ASP A 177 -16.97 -23.56 -26.83
CA ASP A 177 -17.99 -24.02 -25.89
C ASP A 177 -17.39 -24.52 -24.57
N LEU A 178 -16.27 -25.21 -24.64
CA LEU A 178 -15.52 -25.68 -23.45
C LEU A 178 -15.09 -24.49 -22.56
N TRP A 179 -14.57 -23.42 -23.16
CA TRP A 179 -14.16 -22.25 -22.41
C TRP A 179 -15.35 -21.42 -21.94
N ASN A 180 -16.43 -21.34 -22.72
CA ASN A 180 -17.67 -20.67 -22.32
C ASN A 180 -18.24 -21.31 -21.04
N GLN A 181 -18.29 -22.65 -20.99
CA GLN A 181 -18.76 -23.38 -19.81
C GLN A 181 -17.87 -23.11 -18.59
N LYS A 182 -16.55 -23.19 -18.72
CA LYS A 182 -15.64 -22.89 -17.61
C LYS A 182 -15.70 -21.44 -17.15
N LEU A 183 -15.85 -20.48 -18.06
CA LEU A 183 -16.04 -19.07 -17.70
C LEU A 183 -17.35 -18.88 -16.94
N TYR A 184 -18.43 -19.59 -17.34
CA TYR A 184 -19.67 -19.57 -16.60
C TYR A 184 -19.52 -20.13 -15.18
N GLU A 185 -18.97 -21.34 -15.04
CA GLU A 185 -18.81 -22.04 -13.74
C GLU A 185 -17.98 -21.24 -12.73
N TYR A 186 -16.84 -20.70 -13.15
CA TYR A 186 -16.00 -19.89 -12.26
C TYR A 186 -16.57 -18.48 -12.07
N GLY A 187 -17.14 -17.89 -13.13
CA GLY A 187 -17.71 -16.57 -13.10
C GLY A 187 -18.91 -16.47 -12.16
N GLU A 188 -19.82 -17.46 -12.17
CA GLU A 188 -20.98 -17.51 -11.29
C GLU A 188 -20.56 -17.52 -9.79
N LYS A 189 -19.52 -18.30 -9.45
CA LYS A 189 -18.99 -18.33 -8.08
C LYS A 189 -18.42 -16.99 -7.66
N ILE A 190 -17.65 -16.34 -8.56
CA ILE A 190 -17.08 -15.01 -8.30
C ILE A 190 -18.17 -13.96 -8.16
N TYR A 191 -19.18 -13.99 -9.03
CA TYR A 191 -20.33 -13.11 -8.98
C TYR A 191 -21.07 -13.22 -7.64
N LYS A 192 -21.38 -14.45 -7.19
CA LYS A 192 -22.05 -14.69 -5.90
C LYS A 192 -21.26 -14.10 -4.72
N TYR A 193 -19.94 -14.28 -4.69
CA TYR A 193 -19.10 -13.68 -3.66
C TYR A 193 -19.10 -12.14 -3.74
N ARG A 194 -18.94 -11.57 -4.93
CA ARG A 194 -18.93 -10.10 -5.08
C ARG A 194 -20.27 -9.49 -4.68
N LEU A 195 -21.37 -10.11 -5.09
CA LEU A 195 -22.71 -9.66 -4.71
C LEU A 195 -22.89 -9.71 -3.18
N GLU A 196 -22.55 -10.85 -2.53
CA GLU A 196 -22.57 -10.98 -1.07
C GLU A 196 -21.84 -9.83 -0.36
N PHE A 197 -20.63 -9.54 -0.79
CA PHE A 197 -19.82 -8.51 -0.15
C PHE A 197 -20.25 -7.08 -0.47
N ILE A 198 -20.78 -6.82 -1.65
CA ILE A 198 -21.39 -5.54 -1.98
C ILE A 198 -22.62 -5.30 -1.11
N GLU A 199 -23.47 -6.29 -0.90
CA GLU A 199 -24.64 -6.14 -0.01
C GLU A 199 -24.19 -5.85 1.45
N LYS A 200 -23.18 -6.56 1.96
CA LYS A 200 -22.61 -6.25 3.28
C LYS A 200 -22.06 -4.82 3.40
N ILE A 201 -21.46 -4.30 2.33
CA ILE A 201 -21.01 -2.90 2.30
C ILE A 201 -22.22 -1.96 2.28
N LYS A 202 -23.26 -2.24 1.46
CA LYS A 202 -24.47 -1.42 1.38
C LYS A 202 -25.16 -1.24 2.72
N GLU A 203 -25.26 -2.31 3.51
CA GLU A 203 -25.86 -2.28 4.86
C GLU A 203 -25.16 -1.30 5.81
N LYS A 204 -23.85 -1.10 5.65
CA LYS A 204 -23.04 -0.36 6.62
C LYS A 204 -22.65 1.04 6.16
N ILE A 205 -22.50 1.24 4.85
CA ILE A 205 -21.83 2.42 4.32
C ILE A 205 -22.55 3.72 4.64
N ASN A 206 -23.87 3.71 4.66
CA ASN A 206 -24.64 4.92 4.90
C ASN A 206 -24.46 5.44 6.33
N ASP A 207 -24.49 4.55 7.33
CA ASP A 207 -24.28 4.90 8.73
C ASP A 207 -22.83 5.33 8.99
N ILE A 208 -21.86 4.64 8.35
CA ILE A 208 -20.46 5.01 8.42
C ILE A 208 -20.24 6.37 7.79
N HIS A 209 -20.84 6.65 6.64
CA HIS A 209 -20.72 7.93 5.95
C HIS A 209 -21.24 9.09 6.79
N LYS A 210 -22.40 8.92 7.42
CA LYS A 210 -22.97 9.91 8.36
C LYS A 210 -22.03 10.19 9.54
N LYS A 211 -21.45 9.14 10.13
CA LYS A 211 -20.47 9.28 11.25
C LYS A 211 -19.20 10.02 10.82
N VAL A 212 -18.71 9.78 9.59
CA VAL A 212 -17.50 10.40 9.06
C VAL A 212 -17.73 11.86 8.69
N THR A 213 -18.92 12.19 8.14
CA THR A 213 -19.23 13.54 7.65
C THR A 213 -19.88 14.41 8.71
N GLY A 214 -20.50 13.81 9.74
CA GLY A 214 -21.38 14.54 10.67
C GLY A 214 -22.64 15.08 9.98
N GLY A 215 -22.91 14.67 8.72
CA GLY A 215 -23.92 15.26 7.84
C GLY A 215 -25.05 14.33 7.44
N ASN A 216 -25.94 14.86 6.62
CA ASN A 216 -27.14 14.18 6.12
C ASN A 216 -26.99 13.68 4.67
N GLU A 217 -25.76 13.48 4.19
CA GLU A 217 -25.53 12.94 2.86
C GLU A 217 -25.91 11.44 2.84
N GLU A 218 -26.69 11.05 1.84
CA GLU A 218 -27.06 9.65 1.61
C GLU A 218 -26.14 9.03 0.56
N ILE A 219 -25.55 7.87 0.89
CA ILE A 219 -24.66 7.13 -0.01
C ILE A 219 -25.33 5.79 -0.41
N LYS A 220 -25.31 5.49 -1.71
CA LYS A 220 -25.81 4.22 -2.27
C LYS A 220 -24.77 3.60 -3.19
N ILE A 221 -24.72 2.27 -3.24
CA ILE A 221 -23.86 1.50 -4.14
C ILE A 221 -24.74 0.62 -5.01
N GLU A 222 -24.46 0.60 -6.30
CA GLU A 222 -25.09 -0.28 -7.29
C GLU A 222 -24.02 -1.18 -7.90
N TYR A 223 -24.24 -2.50 -7.90
CA TYR A 223 -23.37 -3.47 -8.52
C TYR A 223 -23.84 -3.79 -9.93
N ILE A 224 -22.95 -3.72 -10.89
CA ILE A 224 -23.22 -3.94 -12.32
C ILE A 224 -22.42 -5.16 -12.79
N SER A 225 -23.11 -6.17 -13.26
CA SER A 225 -22.51 -7.40 -13.77
C SER A 225 -23.36 -8.01 -14.89
N ASP A 226 -22.72 -8.62 -15.86
CA ASP A 226 -23.40 -9.41 -16.90
C ASP A 226 -24.14 -10.63 -16.30
N PHE A 227 -23.76 -11.09 -15.10
CA PHE A 227 -24.41 -12.18 -14.37
C PHE A 227 -25.71 -11.76 -13.66
N SER A 228 -25.98 -10.48 -13.53
CA SER A 228 -27.22 -9.97 -12.93
C SER A 228 -28.38 -9.89 -13.93
N SER A 229 -28.15 -10.18 -15.21
CA SER A 229 -29.21 -10.21 -16.22
C SER A 229 -30.09 -11.47 -16.04
N GLU A 230 -31.35 -11.39 -16.46
CA GLU A 230 -32.28 -12.53 -16.47
C GLU A 230 -31.80 -13.66 -17.40
N GLU A 231 -31.03 -13.33 -18.43
CA GLU A 231 -30.47 -14.28 -19.34
C GLU A 231 -29.24 -14.98 -18.74
N ASN A 232 -29.21 -16.31 -18.84
CA ASN A 232 -28.06 -17.11 -18.40
C ASN A 232 -26.78 -16.64 -19.09
N PHE A 233 -25.73 -16.36 -18.30
CA PHE A 233 -24.46 -15.84 -18.81
C PHE A 233 -23.81 -16.74 -19.87
N TYR A 234 -23.98 -18.06 -19.78
CA TYR A 234 -23.49 -18.98 -20.82
C TYR A 234 -24.14 -18.71 -22.19
N MET A 235 -25.46 -18.44 -22.22
CA MET A 235 -26.18 -18.06 -23.43
C MET A 235 -25.69 -16.71 -23.98
N GLN A 236 -25.45 -15.74 -23.09
CA GLN A 236 -24.87 -14.46 -23.48
C GLN A 236 -23.51 -14.62 -24.15
N LEU A 237 -22.64 -15.54 -23.67
CA LEU A 237 -21.35 -15.83 -24.29
C LEU A 237 -21.53 -16.42 -25.70
N LYS A 238 -22.52 -17.33 -25.90
CA LYS A 238 -22.83 -17.89 -27.23
C LYS A 238 -23.33 -16.82 -28.20
N GLN A 239 -24.26 -16.00 -27.78
CA GLN A 239 -24.82 -14.93 -28.62
C GLN A 239 -23.77 -13.91 -29.04
N ASN A 240 -22.81 -13.60 -28.14
CA ASN A 240 -21.73 -12.65 -28.41
C ASN A 240 -20.52 -13.27 -29.13
N GLN A 241 -20.55 -14.58 -29.46
CA GLN A 241 -19.40 -15.32 -30.00
C GLN A 241 -18.84 -14.68 -31.28
N LYS A 242 -19.70 -14.32 -32.25
CA LYS A 242 -19.29 -13.67 -33.50
C LYS A 242 -18.61 -12.32 -33.26
N ILE A 243 -19.13 -11.52 -32.30
CA ILE A 243 -18.54 -10.24 -31.92
C ILE A 243 -17.18 -10.46 -31.26
N ASP A 244 -17.06 -11.46 -30.39
CA ASP A 244 -15.82 -11.80 -29.69
C ASP A 244 -14.73 -12.27 -30.67
N ILE A 245 -15.09 -13.05 -31.72
CA ILE A 245 -14.18 -13.46 -32.78
C ILE A 245 -13.67 -12.24 -33.55
N ILE A 246 -14.56 -11.35 -33.97
CA ILE A 246 -14.19 -10.11 -34.68
C ILE A 246 -13.23 -9.26 -33.85
N ARG A 247 -13.49 -9.13 -32.54
CA ARG A 247 -12.66 -8.36 -31.60
C ARG A 247 -11.37 -9.09 -31.17
N GLY A 248 -11.33 -10.42 -31.28
CA GLY A 248 -10.26 -11.26 -30.73
C GLY A 248 -10.20 -11.22 -29.19
N ALA A 249 -11.32 -10.93 -28.53
CA ALA A 249 -11.41 -10.77 -27.09
C ALA A 249 -12.84 -10.97 -26.57
N THR A 250 -12.97 -11.56 -25.39
CA THR A 250 -14.24 -11.77 -24.70
C THR A 250 -14.82 -10.43 -24.23
N SER A 251 -16.05 -10.13 -24.66
CA SER A 251 -16.71 -8.84 -24.41
C SER A 251 -17.56 -8.83 -23.12
N LYS A 252 -18.02 -9.98 -22.64
CA LYS A 252 -18.92 -10.18 -21.52
C LYS A 252 -18.27 -10.95 -20.37
N GLY A 253 -18.68 -10.67 -19.11
CA GLY A 253 -18.31 -11.45 -17.94
C GLY A 253 -17.71 -10.65 -16.79
N ILE A 254 -17.41 -11.33 -15.69
CA ILE A 254 -16.97 -10.74 -14.41
C ILE A 254 -15.71 -9.85 -14.51
N HIS A 255 -14.91 -10.00 -15.55
CA HIS A 255 -13.78 -9.12 -15.84
C HIS A 255 -14.24 -7.73 -16.36
N LYS A 256 -15.54 -7.56 -16.61
CA LYS A 256 -16.19 -6.29 -16.95
C LYS A 256 -17.01 -5.72 -15.82
N ASP A 257 -17.26 -6.49 -14.75
CA ASP A 257 -18.04 -6.03 -13.59
C ASP A 257 -17.57 -4.67 -13.08
N ASP A 258 -18.53 -3.95 -12.51
CA ASP A 258 -18.30 -2.66 -11.89
C ASP A 258 -19.24 -2.45 -10.70
N PHE A 259 -18.95 -1.45 -9.89
CA PHE A 259 -19.93 -0.87 -8.99
C PHE A 259 -19.90 0.66 -9.08
N ILE A 260 -21.05 1.27 -8.97
CA ILE A 260 -21.22 2.72 -8.99
C ILE A 260 -21.62 3.19 -7.60
N VAL A 261 -21.03 4.30 -7.18
CA VAL A 261 -21.37 4.96 -5.92
C VAL A 261 -22.14 6.23 -6.22
N TYR A 262 -23.30 6.37 -5.57
CA TYR A 262 -24.14 7.56 -5.65
C TYR A 262 -24.12 8.30 -4.31
N LEU A 263 -24.06 9.62 -4.37
CA LEU A 263 -24.19 10.52 -3.24
C LEU A 263 -25.40 11.44 -3.50
N ASN A 264 -26.40 11.39 -2.63
CA ASN A 264 -27.67 12.10 -2.82
C ASN A 264 -28.26 11.88 -4.23
N GLY A 265 -28.26 10.63 -4.70
CA GLY A 265 -28.76 10.21 -6.00
C GLY A 265 -27.89 10.57 -7.20
N LYS A 266 -26.76 11.25 -7.04
CA LYS A 266 -25.85 11.64 -8.12
C LYS A 266 -24.62 10.74 -8.14
N ASN A 267 -24.18 10.30 -9.34
CA ASN A 267 -22.97 9.50 -9.51
C ASN A 267 -21.75 10.29 -9.04
N VAL A 268 -21.05 9.79 -8.03
CA VAL A 268 -19.91 10.46 -7.40
C VAL A 268 -18.73 10.61 -8.36
N ASN A 269 -18.53 9.66 -9.28
CA ASN A 269 -17.41 9.73 -10.24
C ASN A 269 -17.54 10.92 -11.19
N THR A 270 -18.77 11.31 -11.52
CA THR A 270 -19.07 12.35 -12.49
C THR A 270 -19.29 13.71 -11.82
N TYR A 271 -20.00 13.72 -10.70
CA TYR A 271 -20.51 14.94 -10.09
C TYR A 271 -19.90 15.26 -8.71
N GLY A 272 -19.14 14.34 -8.13
CA GLY A 272 -18.57 14.51 -6.80
C GLY A 272 -17.43 15.53 -6.78
N SER A 273 -17.45 16.47 -5.83
CA SER A 273 -16.30 17.33 -5.53
C SER A 273 -15.11 16.49 -5.04
N GLN A 274 -13.90 17.07 -5.04
CA GLN A 274 -12.71 16.38 -4.52
C GLN A 274 -12.89 15.98 -3.05
N GLY A 275 -13.48 16.86 -2.22
CA GLY A 275 -13.76 16.57 -0.82
C GLY A 275 -14.76 15.42 -0.66
N GLN A 276 -15.85 15.42 -1.42
CA GLN A 276 -16.85 14.33 -1.43
C GLN A 276 -16.24 13.01 -1.88
N ASN A 277 -15.45 13.01 -2.94
CA ASN A 277 -14.76 11.80 -3.40
C ASN A 277 -13.85 11.20 -2.29
N ARG A 278 -13.06 12.03 -1.59
CA ARG A 278 -12.23 11.59 -0.46
C ARG A 278 -13.07 11.01 0.67
N THR A 279 -14.16 11.66 1.02
CA THR A 279 -15.05 11.20 2.09
C THR A 279 -15.75 9.89 1.72
N VAL A 280 -16.20 9.75 0.49
CA VAL A 280 -16.81 8.49 -0.01
C VAL A 280 -15.78 7.35 0.00
N VAL A 281 -14.54 7.59 -0.44
CA VAL A 281 -13.48 6.58 -0.37
C VAL A 281 -13.19 6.19 1.08
N LEU A 282 -13.12 7.17 1.99
CA LEU A 282 -12.98 6.89 3.42
C LEU A 282 -14.12 6.01 3.94
N SER A 283 -15.38 6.32 3.58
CA SER A 283 -16.54 5.53 3.98
C SER A 283 -16.51 4.11 3.42
N LEU A 284 -16.11 3.93 2.15
CA LEU A 284 -15.92 2.61 1.54
C LEU A 284 -14.86 1.79 2.29
N LYS A 285 -13.73 2.38 2.62
CA LYS A 285 -12.63 1.71 3.33
C LYS A 285 -12.98 1.41 4.80
N MET A 286 -13.73 2.28 5.46
CA MET A 286 -14.26 2.01 6.80
C MET A 286 -15.31 0.91 6.77
N SER A 287 -16.12 0.84 5.71
CA SER A 287 -17.06 -0.27 5.51
C SER A 287 -16.32 -1.59 5.27
N GLU A 288 -15.24 -1.59 4.48
CA GLU A 288 -14.33 -2.74 4.31
C GLU A 288 -13.80 -3.22 5.67
N LEU A 289 -13.32 -2.28 6.52
CA LEU A 289 -12.83 -2.59 7.87
C LEU A 289 -13.90 -3.29 8.71
N GLN A 290 -15.12 -2.73 8.73
CA GLN A 290 -16.21 -3.28 9.52
C GLN A 290 -16.70 -4.64 8.98
N VAL A 291 -16.80 -4.80 7.66
CA VAL A 291 -17.17 -6.09 7.04
C VAL A 291 -16.14 -7.16 7.39
N ILE A 292 -14.83 -6.86 7.28
CA ILE A 292 -13.77 -7.82 7.65
C ILE A 292 -13.88 -8.15 9.13
N LYS A 293 -14.05 -7.17 10.01
CA LYS A 293 -14.19 -7.37 11.45
C LYS A 293 -15.36 -8.30 11.78
N ASP A 294 -16.54 -8.08 11.17
CA ASP A 294 -17.73 -8.89 11.40
C ASP A 294 -17.55 -10.35 10.92
N GLU A 295 -16.85 -10.53 9.77
CA GLU A 295 -16.57 -11.84 9.20
C GLU A 295 -15.59 -12.69 10.01
N ILE A 296 -14.58 -12.07 10.61
CA ILE A 296 -13.53 -12.80 11.35
C ILE A 296 -13.72 -12.78 12.87
N GLY A 297 -14.65 -11.97 13.39
CA GLY A 297 -14.91 -11.83 14.82
C GLY A 297 -13.80 -11.11 15.62
N GLU A 298 -12.81 -10.50 14.94
CA GLU A 298 -11.73 -9.74 15.58
C GLU A 298 -11.31 -8.53 14.71
N ASN A 299 -10.60 -7.55 15.30
CA ASN A 299 -10.15 -6.39 14.55
C ASN A 299 -9.03 -6.76 13.57
N PRO A 300 -9.14 -6.42 12.25
CA PRO A 300 -8.03 -6.53 11.30
C PRO A 300 -6.95 -5.50 11.61
N ILE A 301 -5.78 -5.63 10.98
CA ILE A 301 -4.70 -4.62 11.05
C ILE A 301 -5.02 -3.46 10.11
N LEU A 302 -4.80 -2.24 10.56
CA LEU A 302 -5.03 -1.04 9.77
C LEU A 302 -3.71 -0.39 9.37
N LEU A 303 -3.51 -0.20 8.06
CA LEU A 303 -2.33 0.43 7.47
C LEU A 303 -2.72 1.78 6.86
N LEU A 304 -2.10 2.88 7.30
CA LEU A 304 -2.38 4.24 6.85
C LEU A 304 -1.11 4.86 6.25
N ASP A 305 -0.99 4.81 4.92
CA ASP A 305 0.18 5.35 4.21
C ASP A 305 -0.07 6.80 3.79
N ASP A 306 0.56 7.75 4.48
CA ASP A 306 0.42 9.22 4.32
C ASP A 306 -1.04 9.74 4.27
N PHE A 307 -2.00 8.86 4.64
CA PHE A 307 -3.43 9.11 4.51
C PHE A 307 -3.95 10.19 5.48
N MET A 308 -3.34 10.28 6.68
CA MET A 308 -3.79 11.23 7.69
C MET A 308 -3.60 12.69 7.27
N SER A 309 -2.67 12.98 6.36
CA SER A 309 -2.48 14.32 5.80
C SER A 309 -3.62 14.75 4.87
N GLU A 310 -4.36 13.79 4.33
CA GLU A 310 -5.49 14.01 3.42
C GLU A 310 -6.79 14.40 4.16
N LEU A 311 -6.83 14.24 5.49
CA LEU A 311 -7.98 14.53 6.33
C LEU A 311 -7.81 15.85 7.08
N ASP A 312 -8.88 16.64 7.16
CA ASP A 312 -8.96 17.76 8.09
C ASP A 312 -8.98 17.28 9.56
N LYS A 313 -8.83 18.19 10.51
CA LYS A 313 -8.72 17.86 11.94
C LYS A 313 -9.95 17.13 12.49
N GLU A 314 -11.15 17.53 12.06
CA GLU A 314 -12.40 16.95 12.55
C GLU A 314 -12.59 15.53 12.03
N ARG A 315 -12.43 15.32 10.72
CA ARG A 315 -12.49 13.98 10.11
C ARG A 315 -11.43 13.05 10.65
N ARG A 316 -10.21 13.56 10.91
CA ARG A 316 -9.13 12.78 11.54
C ARG A 316 -9.52 12.31 12.93
N LYS A 317 -10.11 13.19 13.75
CA LYS A 317 -10.60 12.84 15.08
C LYS A 317 -11.71 11.78 15.01
N ASN A 318 -12.74 12.02 14.19
CA ASN A 318 -13.83 11.08 13.99
C ASN A 318 -13.35 9.72 13.49
N PHE A 319 -12.38 9.69 12.59
CA PHE A 319 -11.76 8.46 12.10
C PHE A 319 -11.07 7.69 13.24
N LEU A 320 -10.21 8.35 14.04
CA LEU A 320 -9.49 7.72 15.16
C LEU A 320 -10.43 7.20 16.24
N GLU A 321 -11.53 7.87 16.52
CA GLU A 321 -12.55 7.41 17.47
C GLU A 321 -13.30 6.16 16.98
N ASN A 322 -13.49 6.02 15.66
CA ASN A 322 -14.22 4.89 15.06
C ASN A 322 -13.39 3.63 14.82
N ILE A 323 -12.05 3.68 14.88
CA ILE A 323 -11.19 2.49 14.67
C ILE A 323 -11.09 1.59 15.93
N GLY A 324 -11.50 2.07 17.10
CA GLY A 324 -11.57 1.28 18.34
C GLY A 324 -10.24 0.64 18.73
N ASP A 325 -10.26 -0.65 19.08
CA ASP A 325 -9.09 -1.44 19.52
C ASP A 325 -8.27 -2.04 18.36
N THR A 326 -8.37 -1.49 17.15
CA THR A 326 -7.61 -1.93 15.99
C THR A 326 -6.13 -1.54 16.12
N GLN A 327 -5.21 -2.44 15.80
CA GLN A 327 -3.80 -2.08 15.67
C GLN A 327 -3.59 -1.29 14.37
N VAL A 328 -2.96 -0.13 14.50
CA VAL A 328 -2.78 0.83 13.42
C VAL A 328 -1.30 1.11 13.17
N PHE A 329 -0.92 1.13 11.91
CA PHE A 329 0.39 1.57 11.41
C PHE A 329 0.19 2.82 10.58
N VAL A 330 0.79 3.93 10.99
CA VAL A 330 0.63 5.24 10.34
C VAL A 330 1.97 5.70 9.81
N THR A 331 2.03 6.12 8.56
CA THR A 331 3.15 6.93 8.05
C THR A 331 2.72 8.39 7.93
N CYS A 332 3.61 9.30 8.27
CA CYS A 332 3.36 10.74 8.15
C CYS A 332 4.65 11.54 7.96
N THR A 333 4.55 12.72 7.33
CA THR A 333 5.64 13.69 7.20
C THR A 333 5.60 14.71 8.31
N ASP A 334 4.40 15.13 8.71
CA ASP A 334 4.18 16.11 9.76
C ASP A 334 3.99 15.43 11.12
N LYS A 335 4.28 16.17 12.18
CA LYS A 335 3.91 15.73 13.53
C LYS A 335 2.39 15.68 13.63
N ILE A 336 1.86 14.49 13.74
CA ILE A 336 0.45 14.32 14.08
C ILE A 336 0.34 14.52 15.60
N ASP A 337 -0.46 15.49 16.04
CA ASP A 337 -0.79 15.69 17.45
C ASP A 337 -1.70 14.53 17.93
N ILE A 338 -1.09 13.38 18.21
CA ILE A 338 -1.74 12.21 18.83
C ILE A 338 -1.19 12.07 20.25
N GLU A 339 -1.04 13.18 20.96
CA GLU A 339 -0.35 13.21 22.26
C GLU A 339 -1.06 12.41 23.37
N ASN A 340 -2.32 12.02 23.17
CA ASN A 340 -3.14 11.33 24.17
C ASN A 340 -3.32 9.83 23.95
N LEU A 341 -2.72 9.24 22.90
CA LEU A 341 -2.84 7.82 22.60
C LEU A 341 -1.57 7.08 22.99
N ASN A 342 -1.71 5.92 23.65
CA ASN A 342 -0.59 5.01 23.96
C ASN A 342 0.03 4.48 22.67
N SER A 343 0.95 5.25 22.07
CA SER A 343 1.52 5.04 20.75
C SER A 343 3.04 4.89 20.80
N ASN A 344 3.58 4.04 19.91
CA ASN A 344 5.00 4.04 19.59
C ASN A 344 5.24 5.00 18.43
N ILE A 345 6.14 5.95 18.61
CA ILE A 345 6.56 6.89 17.57
C ILE A 345 7.97 6.51 17.12
N TYR A 346 8.10 6.21 15.84
CA TYR A 346 9.38 5.86 15.22
C TYR A 346 9.81 6.97 14.26
N ASN A 347 11.05 7.42 14.40
CA ASN A 347 11.68 8.32 13.44
C ASN A 347 12.38 7.50 12.35
N VAL A 348 12.08 7.76 11.09
CA VAL A 348 12.62 7.06 9.92
C VAL A 348 13.57 7.99 9.18
N ILE A 349 14.86 7.60 9.08
CA ILE A 349 15.92 8.37 8.43
C ILE A 349 16.79 7.40 7.63
N ASP A 350 16.88 7.58 6.32
CA ASP A 350 17.74 6.80 5.39
C ASP A 350 17.67 5.28 5.56
N GLY A 351 16.45 4.73 5.75
CA GLY A 351 16.24 3.29 5.95
C GLY A 351 16.65 2.79 7.34
N GLU A 352 16.85 3.67 8.31
CA GLU A 352 17.00 3.33 9.71
C GLU A 352 15.79 3.82 10.51
N VAL A 353 15.39 3.08 11.54
CA VAL A 353 14.19 3.36 12.34
C VAL A 353 14.57 3.44 13.80
N PHE A 354 14.24 4.55 14.43
CA PHE A 354 14.55 4.85 15.82
C PHE A 354 13.27 5.04 16.61
N LEU A 355 13.08 4.23 17.68
CA LEU A 355 11.97 4.43 18.62
C LEU A 355 12.21 5.72 19.40
N ARG A 356 11.24 6.62 19.38
CA ARG A 356 11.25 7.84 20.19
C ARG A 356 10.86 7.49 21.62
N LYS A 357 11.86 7.20 22.44
CA LYS A 357 11.70 7.17 23.91
C LYS A 357 11.88 8.60 24.41
N ASP A 358 10.81 9.17 24.97
CA ASP A 358 10.74 10.45 25.67
C ASP A 358 11.74 11.54 25.27
N TRP A 359 11.24 12.54 24.57
CA TRP A 359 12.01 13.74 24.17
C TRP A 359 12.22 14.71 25.36
N LYS A 360 12.47 14.23 26.57
CA LYS A 360 12.86 15.08 27.71
C LYS A 360 14.37 15.19 27.93
N SER A 361 15.22 14.54 27.13
CA SER A 361 16.66 14.66 27.21
C SER A 361 17.28 15.21 25.91
N ASN A 362 17.26 16.52 25.79
CA ASN A 362 17.99 17.30 24.79
C ASN A 362 19.50 17.06 24.93
N GLY A 363 20.12 16.18 24.18
CA GLY A 363 21.57 16.06 24.17
C GLY A 363 22.16 14.95 23.29
N LYS A 364 21.50 13.80 23.21
CA LYS A 364 22.13 12.62 22.58
C LYS A 364 22.00 12.53 21.05
N ILE A 365 21.10 13.24 20.41
CA ILE A 365 20.99 13.27 18.93
C ILE A 365 22.14 14.06 18.31
N TRP A 366 22.56 15.16 18.96
CA TRP A 366 23.70 15.95 18.51
C TRP A 366 25.02 15.16 18.56
N THR A 367 25.25 14.36 19.59
CA THR A 367 26.45 13.51 19.69
C THR A 367 26.47 12.40 18.66
N TRP A 368 25.32 11.85 18.26
CA TRP A 368 25.20 10.82 17.24
C TRP A 368 25.39 11.40 15.81
N ILE A 369 24.79 12.54 15.48
CA ILE A 369 25.03 13.27 14.22
C ILE A 369 26.51 13.64 14.10
N GLN A 370 27.13 14.10 15.19
CA GLN A 370 28.56 14.38 15.22
C GLN A 370 29.42 13.12 15.04
N SER A 371 29.05 11.99 15.63
CA SER A 371 29.81 10.73 15.48
C SER A 371 29.75 10.17 14.06
N ARG A 372 28.61 10.27 13.37
CA ARG A 372 28.47 9.82 11.96
C ARG A 372 29.03 10.82 10.94
N ALA A 373 28.85 12.11 11.17
CA ALA A 373 29.56 13.11 10.36
C ALA A 373 31.08 12.90 10.42
N ASN A 374 31.60 12.55 11.59
CA ASN A 374 33.03 12.20 11.74
C ASN A 374 33.42 10.86 11.10
N THR A 375 32.50 9.87 11.02
CA THR A 375 32.79 8.55 10.41
C THR A 375 32.68 8.59 8.88
N SER A 376 31.75 9.33 8.32
CA SER A 376 31.66 9.55 6.87
C SER A 376 32.80 10.42 6.36
N LEU A 377 33.22 11.42 7.14
CA LEU A 377 34.40 12.21 6.86
C LEU A 377 35.69 11.37 6.95
N ARG A 378 35.84 10.43 7.89
CA ARG A 378 37.04 9.56 7.97
C ARG A 378 37.14 8.59 6.79
N ARG A 379 36.06 8.17 6.15
CA ARG A 379 36.14 7.31 4.94
C ARG A 379 36.49 8.07 3.65
N SER A 380 36.27 9.39 3.57
CA SER A 380 36.65 10.21 2.42
C SER A 380 38.04 10.88 2.56
N TRP A 381 38.80 10.64 3.65
CA TRP A 381 40.02 11.36 4.03
C TRP A 381 41.29 10.53 3.89
N SER A 382 41.50 9.89 2.76
CA SER A 382 42.86 9.44 2.40
C SER A 382 43.63 10.42 1.48
N CYS A 383 43.10 11.59 1.17
CA CYS A 383 43.80 12.55 0.33
C CYS A 383 43.64 14.01 0.77
N LYS A 384 44.79 14.61 1.17
CA LYS A 384 45.07 16.06 1.35
C LYS A 384 44.38 16.83 2.47
N LYS A 385 44.98 16.71 3.66
CA LYS A 385 44.76 17.58 4.83
C LYS A 385 45.55 18.88 4.71
N LYS A 386 44.92 20.06 4.90
CA LYS A 386 45.38 21.19 5.74
C LYS A 386 44.50 22.43 5.65
N THR A 387 43.83 22.70 4.54
CA THR A 387 43.14 23.98 4.31
C THR A 387 41.69 24.04 4.86
N TRP A 388 41.02 22.90 5.07
CA TRP A 388 39.63 22.87 5.51
C TRP A 388 39.41 23.00 7.03
N TYR A 389 40.41 22.63 7.82
CA TYR A 389 40.30 22.67 9.29
C TYR A 389 40.22 24.10 9.84
N VAL A 390 40.84 25.06 9.18
CA VAL A 390 40.84 26.49 9.56
C VAL A 390 39.47 27.13 9.22
N HIS A 391 38.89 26.77 8.09
CA HIS A 391 37.60 27.33 7.66
C HIS A 391 36.43 26.86 8.56
N TRP A 392 36.46 25.61 9.00
CA TRP A 392 35.45 25.04 9.91
C TRP A 392 35.53 25.61 11.33
N LYS A 393 36.73 25.91 11.80
CA LYS A 393 36.91 26.57 13.11
C LYS A 393 36.31 27.99 13.14
N CYS A 394 36.36 28.72 12.05
CA CYS A 394 35.76 30.03 11.91
C CYS A 394 34.22 29.97 11.84
N ILE A 395 33.64 28.99 11.12
CA ILE A 395 32.20 28.75 11.03
C ILE A 395 31.64 28.29 12.39
N TYR A 396 32.36 27.40 13.08
CA TYR A 396 31.97 26.91 14.40
C TYR A 396 31.95 28.00 15.47
N LYS A 397 32.94 28.92 15.47
CA LYS A 397 32.94 30.06 16.39
C LYS A 397 31.80 31.04 16.12
N ARG A 398 31.33 31.15 14.89
CA ARG A 398 30.23 32.06 14.53
C ARG A 398 28.85 31.49 14.84
N ILE A 399 28.68 30.15 14.82
CA ILE A 399 27.41 29.47 15.14
C ILE A 399 27.18 29.39 16.68
N THR A 400 28.25 29.28 17.48
CA THR A 400 28.11 29.18 18.95
C THR A 400 27.85 30.52 19.63
N SER A 401 27.96 31.64 18.92
CA SER A 401 27.66 32.99 19.43
C SER A 401 26.28 33.54 19.07
N LEU A 402 25.44 32.76 18.37
CA LEU A 402 24.09 33.19 17.95
C LEU A 402 23.00 32.65 18.89
N SER A 403 22.03 33.47 19.20
CA SER A 403 20.89 33.09 20.05
C SER A 403 19.94 32.14 19.30
N ILE A 404 19.12 31.38 20.04
CA ILE A 404 18.18 30.36 19.51
C ILE A 404 17.19 30.94 18.47
N ARG A 405 16.97 32.26 18.44
CA ARG A 405 16.08 32.92 17.46
C ARG A 405 16.73 33.05 16.08
N ASP A 406 18.02 33.22 16.00
CA ASP A 406 18.74 33.48 14.73
C ASP A 406 19.04 32.20 13.95
N CYS A 407 19.07 31.04 14.62
CA CYS A 407 19.28 29.73 13.97
C CYS A 407 18.13 29.32 13.03
N ARG A 408 16.90 29.78 13.22
CA ARG A 408 15.77 29.42 12.38
C ARG A 408 15.81 30.03 10.96
N GLN A 409 16.42 31.18 10.79
CA GLN A 409 16.52 31.84 9.46
C GLN A 409 17.76 31.38 8.66
N LEU A 410 18.83 30.96 9.31
CA LEU A 410 20.06 30.53 8.63
C LEU A 410 19.99 29.10 8.06
N CYS A 411 19.17 28.22 8.62
CA CYS A 411 18.98 26.86 8.10
C CYS A 411 18.30 26.80 6.72
N TRP A 412 17.52 27.82 6.34
CA TRP A 412 16.80 27.82 5.07
C TRP A 412 17.62 28.37 3.89
N TRP A 413 18.64 29.20 4.14
CA TRP A 413 19.42 29.88 3.09
C TRP A 413 20.84 29.35 2.89
N GLY A 414 21.41 28.72 3.90
CA GLY A 414 22.85 28.37 3.88
C GLY A 414 23.16 27.02 3.22
N PHE A 415 22.37 26.00 3.46
CA PHE A 415 22.66 24.63 3.00
C PHE A 415 22.39 24.39 1.50
N GLY A 416 21.38 25.02 0.94
CA GLY A 416 21.08 24.90 -0.49
C GLY A 416 22.12 25.52 -1.41
N ARG A 417 22.73 26.64 -0.98
CA ARG A 417 23.79 27.32 -1.76
C ARG A 417 25.15 26.63 -1.67
N LEU A 418 25.48 26.02 -0.55
CA LEU A 418 26.74 25.29 -0.36
C LEU A 418 26.82 24.00 -1.18
N LEU A 419 25.70 23.29 -1.33
CA LEU A 419 25.62 22.09 -2.18
C LEU A 419 25.64 22.44 -3.69
N TYR A 420 25.09 23.60 -4.07
CA TYR A 420 25.08 24.04 -5.47
C TYR A 420 26.48 24.52 -5.92
N THR A 421 27.23 25.23 -5.07
CA THR A 421 28.60 25.62 -5.35
C THR A 421 29.58 24.46 -5.35
N TYR A 422 29.34 23.40 -4.55
CA TYR A 422 30.15 22.18 -4.56
C TYR A 422 29.95 21.36 -5.84
N ARG A 423 28.72 21.26 -6.35
CA ARG A 423 28.42 20.59 -7.64
C ARG A 423 28.97 21.36 -8.84
N SER A 424 28.92 22.68 -8.86
CA SER A 424 29.47 23.49 -9.95
C SER A 424 31.02 23.50 -9.95
N TYR A 425 31.67 23.44 -8.78
CA TYR A 425 33.11 23.38 -8.67
C TYR A 425 33.70 22.03 -9.15
N ASN A 426 33.01 20.91 -8.88
CA ASN A 426 33.45 19.60 -9.39
C ASN A 426 33.22 19.45 -10.90
N ARG A 427 32.16 20.00 -11.47
CA ARG A 427 31.95 20.02 -12.94
C ARG A 427 33.03 20.84 -13.67
N ALA A 428 33.44 21.95 -13.12
CA ALA A 428 34.53 22.78 -13.70
C ALA A 428 35.91 22.09 -13.64
N ARG A 429 36.13 21.16 -12.71
CA ARG A 429 37.39 20.43 -12.59
C ARG A 429 37.47 19.20 -13.51
N GLU A 430 36.36 18.57 -13.82
CA GLU A 430 36.28 17.50 -14.83
C GLU A 430 36.46 18.04 -16.25
N TYR A 431 36.00 19.28 -16.54
CA TYR A 431 36.19 19.90 -17.84
C TYR A 431 37.66 20.33 -18.12
N ASN A 432 38.45 20.69 -17.10
CA ASN A 432 39.83 21.08 -17.27
C ASN A 432 40.83 19.90 -17.33
N ASN A 433 40.40 18.67 -17.01
CA ASN A 433 41.26 17.48 -17.17
C ASN A 433 41.00 16.72 -18.48
N CYS A 434 40.04 17.17 -19.34
CA CYS A 434 39.86 16.63 -20.68
C CYS A 434 40.49 17.49 -21.80
N VAL A 435 41.23 18.55 -21.45
CA VAL A 435 41.89 19.46 -22.41
C VAL A 435 43.39 19.62 -22.08
N ARG A 436 44.03 18.55 -21.69
CA ARG A 436 45.49 18.42 -21.75
C ARG A 436 45.90 17.02 -22.17
#